data_ca58ae744c4d169e27322f4d08db1e5e
#
_entry.id   ca58ae744c4d169e27322f4d08db1e5e
#
_cell.length_a   1.000
_cell.length_b   1.000
_cell.length_c   1.000
_cell.angle_alpha   90.00
_cell.angle_beta   90.00
_cell.angle_gamma   90.00
#
_symmetry.space_group_name_H-M   'P 1'
#
loop_
_entity.id
_entity.type
_entity.pdbx_description
1 polymer ?
#
loop_
_entity_poly.entity_id
_entity_poly.type
_entity_poly.pdbx_seq_one_letter_code
_entity_poly.pdbx_strand_id
1 'polypeptide(L)'
;MKLDYKSFELENELSTIDEMLVNCSANTDFQPLVPYNLRDGVMLSNKAAVVCLKLIYNHPNLSSETVKAYRIIDKVIYDAFRDNNNCTDVLHIGDYYVGIFYAPQTIDIDSVLDTMGILNAAVDILDIKFKNTMPISLSCVMAADFGEIMHSMDLAPYEGWQGAPINNAIALCNEVYSKCNDYYGATLITESIKINLKEEFASFFHAEWSSTDCPIKSYIEYVMNKVMHNWIKQNKA
;
A
#
# COMPACT_ATOMS: atom_id res chain seq x y z
N MET A 1 12.50 10.34 3.16
CA MET A 1 12.81 10.60 1.74
C MET A 1 11.60 11.23 1.06
N LYS A 2 11.81 12.15 0.12
CA LYS A 2 10.73 12.80 -0.63
C LYS A 2 10.95 12.53 -2.11
N LEU A 3 9.95 11.91 -2.74
CA LEU A 3 9.95 11.54 -4.15
C LEU A 3 9.04 12.47 -4.92
N ASP A 4 9.40 12.84 -6.14
CA ASP A 4 8.60 13.71 -7.03
C ASP A 4 8.61 13.23 -8.50
N TYR A 5 8.80 11.92 -8.70
CA TYR A 5 8.95 11.31 -10.02
C TYR A 5 7.67 11.26 -10.85
N LYS A 6 6.51 11.28 -10.21
CA LYS A 6 5.23 11.19 -10.89
C LYS A 6 4.37 12.39 -10.60
N SER A 7 3.66 12.79 -11.61
CA SER A 7 2.54 13.70 -11.50
C SER A 7 1.32 12.98 -10.92
N PHE A 8 1.40 12.60 -9.64
CA PHE A 8 0.18 12.32 -8.91
C PHE A 8 -0.60 13.63 -8.86
N GLU A 9 -1.78 13.65 -9.48
CA GLU A 9 -2.59 14.85 -9.54
C GLU A 9 -3.33 15.05 -8.22
N LEU A 10 -2.61 15.54 -7.22
CA LEU A 10 -3.10 15.73 -5.87
C LEU A 10 -4.46 16.47 -5.83
N GLU A 11 -4.65 17.49 -6.67
CA GLU A 11 -5.90 18.25 -6.70
C GLU A 11 -7.09 17.39 -7.13
N ASN A 12 -6.91 16.49 -8.09
CA ASN A 12 -7.94 15.56 -8.52
C ASN A 12 -8.27 14.56 -7.42
N GLU A 13 -7.26 14.01 -6.74
CA GLU A 13 -7.50 13.08 -5.62
C GLU A 13 -8.17 13.76 -4.43
N LEU A 14 -7.78 14.98 -4.10
CA LEU A 14 -8.44 15.76 -3.05
C LEU A 14 -9.91 16.03 -3.39
N SER A 15 -10.18 16.39 -4.65
CA SER A 15 -11.56 16.58 -5.14
C SER A 15 -12.37 15.29 -5.06
N THR A 16 -11.78 14.16 -5.47
CA THR A 16 -12.42 12.84 -5.39
C THR A 16 -12.76 12.47 -3.93
N ILE A 17 -11.83 12.67 -3.01
CA ILE A 17 -12.06 12.41 -1.58
C ILE A 17 -13.20 13.30 -1.06
N ASP A 18 -13.17 14.59 -1.36
CA ASP A 18 -14.19 15.54 -0.90
C ASP A 18 -15.58 15.20 -1.47
N GLU A 19 -15.68 14.84 -2.75
CA GLU A 19 -16.93 14.36 -3.37
C GLU A 19 -17.45 13.09 -2.72
N MET A 20 -16.58 12.12 -2.42
CA MET A 20 -16.98 10.88 -1.75
C MET A 20 -17.41 11.14 -0.30
N LEU A 21 -16.77 12.07 0.41
CA LEU A 21 -17.19 12.46 1.75
C LEU A 21 -18.62 13.03 1.78
N VAL A 22 -19.03 13.73 0.73
CA VAL A 22 -20.37 14.32 0.61
C VAL A 22 -21.39 13.29 0.08
N ASN A 23 -21.05 12.57 -0.99
CA ASN A 23 -22.00 11.85 -1.83
C ASN A 23 -22.02 10.33 -1.62
N CYS A 24 -21.00 9.75 -0.94
CA CYS A 24 -20.96 8.31 -0.73
C CYS A 24 -22.09 7.87 0.22
N SER A 25 -23.07 7.15 -0.32
CA SER A 25 -24.08 6.49 0.51
C SER A 25 -23.56 5.12 0.96
N ALA A 26 -23.84 4.76 2.21
CA ALA A 26 -23.63 3.40 2.70
C ALA A 26 -24.69 2.48 2.06
N ASN A 27 -24.50 2.07 0.82
CA ASN A 27 -25.33 1.06 0.21
C ASN A 27 -24.80 -0.32 0.61
N THR A 28 -25.56 -1.04 1.41
CA THR A 28 -25.23 -2.37 1.94
C THR A 28 -25.77 -3.50 1.06
N ASP A 29 -26.07 -3.25 -0.20
CA ASP A 29 -26.53 -4.29 -1.10
C ASP A 29 -25.41 -5.28 -1.37
N PHE A 30 -25.45 -6.40 -0.64
CA PHE A 30 -24.61 -7.56 -0.90
C PHE A 30 -25.01 -8.15 -2.25
N GLN A 31 -24.16 -7.99 -3.25
CA GLN A 31 -24.27 -8.76 -4.48
C GLN A 31 -23.63 -10.15 -4.27
N PRO A 32 -24.29 -11.23 -4.66
CA PRO A 32 -23.69 -12.55 -4.59
C PRO A 32 -22.43 -12.61 -5.46
N LEU A 33 -21.35 -13.17 -4.91
CA LEU A 33 -20.13 -13.44 -5.65
C LEU A 33 -20.47 -14.36 -6.83
N VAL A 34 -20.24 -13.87 -8.04
CA VAL A 34 -20.37 -14.70 -9.24
C VAL A 34 -19.17 -15.64 -9.30
N PRO A 35 -19.37 -16.97 -9.37
CA PRO A 35 -18.24 -17.90 -9.51
C PRO A 35 -17.45 -17.56 -10.77
N TYR A 36 -16.15 -17.36 -10.64
CA TYR A 36 -15.27 -17.27 -11.80
C TYR A 36 -15.28 -18.59 -12.55
N ASN A 37 -15.48 -18.53 -13.85
CA ASN A 37 -15.29 -19.71 -14.70
C ASN A 37 -13.82 -20.11 -14.66
N LEU A 38 -13.53 -21.22 -14.00
CA LEU A 38 -12.21 -21.85 -13.95
C LEU A 38 -11.74 -22.13 -15.39
N ARG A 39 -10.60 -21.61 -15.76
CA ARG A 39 -9.90 -21.94 -17.01
C ARG A 39 -8.73 -22.84 -16.66
N ASP A 40 -8.46 -23.83 -17.51
CA ASP A 40 -7.38 -24.81 -17.32
C ASP A 40 -6.03 -24.16 -17.05
N GLY A 41 -5.37 -24.61 -16.01
CA GLY A 41 -4.26 -24.07 -15.30
C GLY A 41 -3.04 -23.63 -16.08
N VAL A 42 -2.85 -22.34 -16.18
CA VAL A 42 -1.56 -21.77 -16.57
C VAL A 42 -0.94 -21.09 -15.34
N MET A 43 0.19 -21.64 -14.88
CA MET A 43 1.03 -20.96 -13.89
C MET A 43 2.01 -20.04 -14.62
N LEU A 44 1.96 -18.76 -14.30
CA LEU A 44 2.91 -17.76 -14.78
C LEU A 44 3.91 -17.46 -13.67
N SER A 45 5.21 -17.63 -13.94
CA SER A 45 6.28 -17.18 -13.05
C SER A 45 6.87 -15.90 -13.57
N ASN A 46 7.00 -14.90 -12.72
CA ASN A 46 7.57 -13.60 -13.06
C ASN A 46 8.38 -13.02 -11.90
N LYS A 47 9.32 -12.12 -12.23
CA LYS A 47 9.95 -11.25 -11.23
C LYS A 47 9.02 -10.10 -10.93
N ALA A 48 8.73 -9.92 -9.66
CA ALA A 48 7.84 -8.87 -9.21
C ALA A 48 8.36 -8.22 -7.92
N ALA A 49 8.06 -6.94 -7.78
CA ALA A 49 8.08 -6.29 -6.49
C ALA A 49 6.69 -6.36 -5.87
N VAL A 50 6.64 -6.62 -4.60
CA VAL A 50 5.40 -6.70 -3.83
C VAL A 50 5.44 -5.64 -2.74
N VAL A 51 4.40 -4.82 -2.68
CA VAL A 51 4.22 -3.83 -1.62
C VAL A 51 3.04 -4.25 -0.77
N CYS A 52 3.27 -4.45 0.52
CA CYS A 52 2.22 -4.61 1.51
C CYS A 52 2.03 -3.30 2.25
N LEU A 53 0.82 -2.78 2.26
CA LEU A 53 0.38 -1.70 3.11
C LEU A 53 -0.57 -2.28 4.15
N LYS A 54 -0.23 -2.14 5.43
CA LYS A 54 -1.13 -2.44 6.55
C LYS A 54 -1.72 -1.15 7.06
N LEU A 55 -3.05 -1.06 7.01
CA LEU A 55 -3.76 0.04 7.64
C LEU A 55 -3.87 -0.17 9.15
N ILE A 56 -3.75 0.93 9.87
CA ILE A 56 -3.95 1.01 11.31
C ILE A 56 -5.02 2.06 11.53
N TYR A 57 -6.15 1.62 12.05
CA TYR A 57 -7.27 2.54 12.30
C TYR A 57 -7.89 2.26 13.67
N ASN A 58 -8.31 3.33 14.29
CA ASN A 58 -9.10 3.25 15.50
C ASN A 58 -10.53 3.64 15.14
N HIS A 59 -11.44 2.66 15.13
CA HIS A 59 -12.85 2.91 14.90
C HIS A 59 -13.68 2.39 16.07
N PRO A 60 -14.64 3.18 16.55
CA PRO A 60 -15.37 2.80 17.75
C PRO A 60 -16.32 1.62 17.51
N ASN A 61 -17.11 1.64 16.46
CA ASN A 61 -18.10 0.60 16.14
C ASN A 61 -18.47 0.65 14.66
N LEU A 62 -19.04 -0.44 14.16
CA LEU A 62 -19.57 -0.49 12.80
C LEU A 62 -20.79 0.44 12.69
N SER A 63 -20.63 1.52 11.96
CA SER A 63 -21.67 2.53 11.67
C SER A 63 -21.72 2.83 10.18
N SER A 64 -22.71 3.60 9.74
CA SER A 64 -22.77 4.07 8.35
C SER A 64 -21.57 4.91 7.97
N GLU A 65 -21.06 5.73 8.89
CA GLU A 65 -19.87 6.54 8.73
C GLU A 65 -18.62 5.68 8.56
N THR A 66 -18.52 4.61 9.35
CA THR A 66 -17.41 3.65 9.23
C THR A 66 -17.41 2.96 7.86
N VAL A 67 -18.57 2.48 7.40
CA VAL A 67 -18.72 1.86 6.07
C VAL A 67 -18.36 2.85 4.96
N LYS A 68 -18.78 4.10 5.09
CA LYS A 68 -18.44 5.17 4.15
C LYS A 68 -16.93 5.42 4.12
N ALA A 69 -16.29 5.49 5.29
CA ALA A 69 -14.83 5.67 5.38
C ALA A 69 -14.08 4.53 4.70
N TYR A 70 -14.46 3.27 4.92
CA TYR A 70 -13.84 2.13 4.25
C TYR A 70 -13.92 2.23 2.73
N ARG A 71 -15.07 2.63 2.17
CA ARG A 71 -15.20 2.82 0.71
C ARG A 71 -14.27 3.90 0.16
N ILE A 72 -14.09 4.99 0.92
CA ILE A 72 -13.19 6.07 0.54
C ILE A 72 -11.74 5.57 0.60
N ILE A 73 -11.37 4.89 1.69
CA ILE A 73 -10.05 4.30 1.88
C ILE A 73 -9.74 3.33 0.73
N ASP A 74 -10.63 2.37 0.47
CA ASP A 74 -10.46 1.40 -0.62
C ASP A 74 -10.19 2.10 -1.94
N LYS A 75 -11.06 3.06 -2.30
CA LYS A 75 -10.93 3.79 -3.58
C LYS A 75 -9.57 4.46 -3.70
N VAL A 76 -9.17 5.24 -2.68
CA VAL A 76 -7.92 6.02 -2.71
C VAL A 76 -6.69 5.11 -2.73
N ILE A 77 -6.69 4.06 -1.92
CA ILE A 77 -5.55 3.13 -1.86
C ILE A 77 -5.43 2.34 -3.17
N TYR A 78 -6.55 1.82 -3.72
CA TYR A 78 -6.53 1.14 -5.01
C TYR A 78 -6.06 2.04 -6.14
N ASP A 79 -6.51 3.29 -6.19
CA ASP A 79 -6.10 4.24 -7.22
C ASP A 79 -4.61 4.57 -7.09
N ALA A 80 -4.10 4.78 -5.87
CA ALA A 80 -2.69 5.03 -5.62
C ALA A 80 -1.78 3.87 -6.06
N PHE A 81 -2.21 2.61 -5.86
CA PHE A 81 -1.49 1.46 -6.40
C PHE A 81 -1.52 1.41 -7.92
N ARG A 82 -2.71 1.59 -8.51
CA ARG A 82 -2.95 1.46 -9.96
C ARG A 82 -2.43 2.61 -10.78
N ASP A 83 -2.12 3.74 -10.17
CA ASP A 83 -1.42 4.85 -10.85
C ASP A 83 -0.04 4.42 -11.37
N ASN A 84 0.54 3.38 -10.78
CA ASN A 84 1.73 2.76 -11.32
C ASN A 84 1.39 1.76 -12.44
N ASN A 85 1.82 2.05 -13.67
CA ASN A 85 1.56 1.20 -14.84
C ASN A 85 2.10 -0.23 -14.72
N ASN A 86 3.05 -0.47 -13.82
CA ASN A 86 3.60 -1.80 -13.56
C ASN A 86 2.77 -2.58 -12.51
N CYS A 87 1.78 -1.94 -11.88
CA CYS A 87 0.89 -2.62 -10.95
C CYS A 87 -0.03 -3.57 -11.72
N THR A 88 0.19 -4.87 -11.53
CA THR A 88 -0.59 -5.92 -12.19
C THR A 88 -1.84 -6.25 -11.41
N ASP A 89 -1.75 -6.26 -10.08
CA ASP A 89 -2.89 -6.57 -9.23
C ASP A 89 -2.78 -5.90 -7.86
N VAL A 90 -3.92 -5.73 -7.20
CA VAL A 90 -4.02 -5.24 -5.84
C VAL A 90 -4.97 -6.14 -5.07
N LEU A 91 -4.44 -6.83 -4.07
CA LEU A 91 -5.21 -7.72 -3.20
C LEU A 91 -5.57 -6.98 -1.92
N HIS A 92 -6.81 -7.12 -1.48
CA HIS A 92 -7.25 -6.61 -0.18
C HIS A 92 -7.56 -7.80 0.74
N ILE A 93 -6.78 -7.98 1.79
CA ILE A 93 -6.84 -9.14 2.70
C ILE A 93 -6.92 -8.61 4.14
N GLY A 94 -8.14 -8.46 4.65
CA GLY A 94 -8.35 -7.87 5.98
C GLY A 94 -7.86 -6.42 6.03
N ASP A 95 -6.88 -6.12 6.88
CA ASP A 95 -6.31 -4.76 7.01
C ASP A 95 -5.12 -4.51 6.06
N TYR A 96 -4.87 -5.45 5.14
CA TYR A 96 -3.74 -5.37 4.22
C TYR A 96 -4.19 -5.10 2.80
N TYR A 97 -3.47 -4.19 2.15
CA TYR A 97 -3.46 -4.03 0.70
C TYR A 97 -2.12 -4.50 0.19
N VAL A 98 -2.15 -5.44 -0.76
CA VAL A 98 -0.93 -6.01 -1.33
C VAL A 98 -0.92 -5.72 -2.82
N GLY A 99 -0.07 -4.78 -3.23
CA GLY A 99 0.17 -4.46 -4.63
C GLY A 99 1.25 -5.34 -5.21
N ILE A 100 0.99 -5.89 -6.39
CA ILE A 100 1.91 -6.75 -7.14
C ILE A 100 2.35 -5.99 -8.39
N PHE A 101 3.66 -5.78 -8.54
CA PHE A 101 4.23 -4.98 -9.60
C PHE A 101 5.16 -5.83 -10.45
N TYR A 102 4.89 -5.90 -11.74
CA TYR A 102 5.82 -6.49 -12.68
C TYR A 102 7.09 -5.63 -12.75
N ALA A 103 8.23 -6.18 -12.34
CA ALA A 103 9.46 -5.43 -12.17
C ALA A 103 10.68 -6.19 -12.75
N PRO A 104 10.75 -6.37 -14.08
CA PRO A 104 11.87 -7.06 -14.72
C PRO A 104 13.15 -6.23 -14.73
N GLN A 105 13.07 -4.91 -14.51
CA GLN A 105 14.19 -3.97 -14.57
C GLN A 105 14.33 -3.14 -13.29
N THR A 106 15.51 -2.62 -13.02
CA THR A 106 15.80 -1.76 -11.86
C THR A 106 14.89 -0.52 -11.82
N ILE A 107 14.61 0.09 -12.98
CA ILE A 107 13.73 1.28 -13.07
C ILE A 107 12.32 0.99 -12.60
N ASP A 108 11.86 -0.24 -12.75
CA ASP A 108 10.52 -0.64 -12.29
C ASP A 108 10.46 -0.67 -10.76
N ILE A 109 11.56 -1.09 -10.11
CA ILE A 109 11.66 -1.11 -8.64
C ILE A 109 11.72 0.32 -8.09
N ASP A 110 12.42 1.25 -8.74
CA ASP A 110 12.40 2.67 -8.38
C ASP A 110 10.96 3.23 -8.39
N SER A 111 10.18 2.85 -9.43
CA SER A 111 8.77 3.29 -9.55
C SER A 111 7.87 2.73 -8.45
N VAL A 112 8.20 1.55 -7.91
CA VAL A 112 7.49 0.97 -6.76
C VAL A 112 7.71 1.80 -5.50
N LEU A 113 8.95 2.26 -5.27
CA LEU A 113 9.27 3.12 -4.15
C LEU A 113 8.50 4.45 -4.21
N ASP A 114 8.34 4.99 -5.42
CA ASP A 114 7.52 6.18 -5.66
C ASP A 114 6.05 5.96 -5.25
N THR A 115 5.49 4.80 -5.63
CA THR A 115 4.14 4.39 -5.22
C THR A 115 4.02 4.29 -3.71
N MET A 116 5.03 3.75 -3.00
CA MET A 116 5.01 3.72 -1.53
C MET A 116 4.99 5.12 -0.93
N GLY A 117 5.69 6.09 -1.55
CA GLY A 117 5.63 7.49 -1.13
C GLY A 117 4.26 8.13 -1.33
N ILE A 118 3.57 7.79 -2.41
CA ILE A 118 2.19 8.22 -2.68
C ILE A 118 1.23 7.61 -1.67
N LEU A 119 1.31 6.30 -1.43
CA LEU A 119 0.45 5.59 -0.47
C LEU A 119 0.57 6.15 0.95
N ASN A 120 1.78 6.40 1.42
CA ASN A 120 2.01 7.00 2.74
C ASN A 120 1.32 8.37 2.86
N ALA A 121 1.52 9.21 1.85
CA ALA A 121 0.92 10.52 1.81
C ALA A 121 -0.61 10.47 1.67
N ALA A 122 -1.15 9.52 0.89
CA ALA A 122 -2.59 9.33 0.75
C ALA A 122 -3.25 8.96 2.09
N VAL A 123 -2.63 8.09 2.88
CA VAL A 123 -3.12 7.74 4.22
C VAL A 123 -3.11 8.95 5.16
N ASP A 124 -2.04 9.75 5.16
CA ASP A 124 -1.98 10.97 5.97
C ASP A 124 -3.05 12.01 5.56
N ILE A 125 -3.32 12.15 4.25
CA ILE A 125 -4.37 13.03 3.73
C ILE A 125 -5.74 12.55 4.19
N LEU A 126 -6.01 11.24 4.10
CA LEU A 126 -7.25 10.66 4.57
C LEU A 126 -7.45 10.88 6.07
N ASP A 127 -6.40 10.69 6.89
CA ASP A 127 -6.46 10.95 8.33
C ASP A 127 -6.84 12.40 8.64
N ILE A 128 -6.22 13.37 7.93
CA ILE A 128 -6.56 14.80 8.08
C ILE A 128 -8.02 15.07 7.69
N LYS A 129 -8.47 14.52 6.56
CA LYS A 129 -9.85 14.71 6.08
C LYS A 129 -10.88 14.07 7.02
N PHE A 130 -10.58 12.88 7.54
CA PHE A 130 -11.48 12.17 8.46
C PHE A 130 -11.58 12.82 9.82
N LYS A 131 -10.51 13.35 10.38
CA LYS A 131 -10.52 14.06 11.67
C LYS A 131 -11.58 15.14 11.76
N ASN A 132 -11.89 15.78 10.64
CA ASN A 132 -12.86 16.88 10.59
C ASN A 132 -14.30 16.40 10.29
N THR A 133 -14.48 15.16 9.83
CA THR A 133 -15.77 14.70 9.31
C THR A 133 -16.24 13.37 9.90
N MET A 134 -15.32 12.57 10.42
CA MET A 134 -15.60 11.21 10.90
C MET A 134 -14.74 10.90 12.15
N PRO A 135 -15.25 10.09 13.10
CA PRO A 135 -14.50 9.73 14.30
C PRO A 135 -13.48 8.59 14.01
N ILE A 136 -12.70 8.72 12.97
CA ILE A 136 -11.74 7.72 12.53
C ILE A 136 -10.37 8.38 12.46
N SER A 137 -9.38 7.73 13.08
CA SER A 137 -7.96 8.06 12.94
C SER A 137 -7.29 6.96 12.12
N LEU A 138 -6.46 7.36 11.18
CA LEU A 138 -5.84 6.47 10.20
C LEU A 138 -4.33 6.66 10.18
N SER A 139 -3.62 5.56 10.12
CA SER A 139 -2.18 5.50 9.86
C SER A 139 -1.84 4.20 9.14
N CYS A 140 -0.60 4.01 8.74
CA CYS A 140 -0.16 2.77 8.10
C CYS A 140 1.28 2.42 8.42
N VAL A 141 1.62 1.18 8.13
CA VAL A 141 3.00 0.72 7.93
C VAL A 141 3.06 0.03 6.58
N MET A 142 4.21 0.12 5.91
CA MET A 142 4.42 -0.52 4.62
C MET A 142 5.70 -1.32 4.60
N ALA A 143 5.67 -2.40 3.81
CA ALA A 143 6.88 -3.16 3.50
C ALA A 143 6.89 -3.59 2.04
N ALA A 144 8.08 -3.67 1.46
CA ALA A 144 8.25 -4.20 0.11
C ALA A 144 9.33 -5.27 0.05
N ASP A 145 9.07 -6.28 -0.77
CA ASP A 145 10.04 -7.31 -1.15
C ASP A 145 10.04 -7.54 -2.67
N PHE A 146 11.12 -8.13 -3.18
CA PHE A 146 11.31 -8.38 -4.61
C PHE A 146 11.83 -9.80 -4.84
N GLY A 147 11.25 -10.49 -5.79
CA GLY A 147 11.68 -11.84 -6.17
C GLY A 147 10.73 -12.49 -7.17
N GLU A 148 10.86 -13.80 -7.26
CA GLU A 148 9.97 -14.59 -8.11
C GLU A 148 8.63 -14.83 -7.43
N ILE A 149 7.56 -14.59 -8.18
CA ILE A 149 6.19 -14.90 -7.82
C ILE A 149 5.55 -15.76 -8.89
N MET A 150 4.55 -16.53 -8.50
CA MET A 150 3.74 -17.36 -9.40
C MET A 150 2.30 -16.89 -9.32
N HIS A 151 1.63 -16.94 -10.45
CA HIS A 151 0.19 -16.70 -10.55
C HIS A 151 -0.50 -17.91 -11.18
N SER A 152 -1.44 -18.50 -10.48
CA SER A 152 -2.33 -19.53 -11.02
C SER A 152 -3.62 -18.85 -11.47
N MET A 153 -3.91 -18.95 -12.76
CA MET A 153 -5.14 -18.37 -13.33
C MET A 153 -6.41 -19.13 -12.97
N ASP A 154 -6.26 -20.32 -12.33
CA ASP A 154 -7.38 -21.18 -11.95
C ASP A 154 -7.99 -20.82 -10.60
N LEU A 155 -7.29 -20.01 -9.81
CA LEU A 155 -7.70 -19.61 -8.48
C LEU A 155 -8.29 -18.20 -8.50
N ALA A 156 -9.07 -17.89 -7.48
CA ALA A 156 -9.53 -16.51 -7.28
C ALA A 156 -8.31 -15.56 -7.22
N PRO A 157 -8.42 -14.31 -7.67
CA PRO A 157 -7.27 -13.40 -7.79
C PRO A 157 -6.37 -13.36 -6.54
N TYR A 158 -6.96 -13.33 -5.34
CA TYR A 158 -6.22 -13.32 -4.09
C TYR A 158 -5.60 -14.67 -3.70
N GLU A 159 -6.08 -15.80 -4.27
CA GLU A 159 -5.56 -17.15 -4.02
C GLU A 159 -4.56 -17.58 -5.10
N GLY A 160 -4.61 -16.93 -6.26
CA GLY A 160 -3.78 -17.25 -7.41
C GLY A 160 -2.33 -16.83 -7.27
N TRP A 161 -2.05 -15.81 -6.45
CA TRP A 161 -0.71 -15.28 -6.26
C TRP A 161 0.05 -15.99 -5.15
N GLN A 162 1.25 -16.46 -5.46
CA GLN A 162 2.13 -17.20 -4.54
C GLN A 162 3.58 -16.77 -4.71
N GLY A 163 4.33 -16.75 -3.62
CA GLY A 163 5.76 -16.47 -3.63
C GLY A 163 6.28 -15.88 -2.33
N ALA A 164 7.56 -16.04 -2.10
CA ALA A 164 8.23 -15.50 -0.92
C ALA A 164 8.05 -13.98 -0.76
N PRO A 165 8.11 -13.14 -1.82
CA PRO A 165 7.94 -11.70 -1.69
C PRO A 165 6.63 -11.28 -1.04
N ILE A 166 5.52 -11.97 -1.32
CA ILE A 166 4.21 -11.68 -0.73
C ILE A 166 4.24 -11.95 0.78
N ASN A 167 4.72 -13.13 1.15
CA ASN A 167 4.80 -13.52 2.56
C ASN A 167 5.76 -12.64 3.35
N ASN A 168 6.91 -12.30 2.77
CA ASN A 168 7.91 -11.46 3.40
C ASN A 168 7.40 -10.03 3.64
N ALA A 169 6.74 -9.42 2.65
CA ALA A 169 6.17 -8.08 2.80
C ALA A 169 5.09 -8.04 3.90
N ILE A 170 4.19 -9.04 3.94
CA ILE A 170 3.18 -9.16 4.99
C ILE A 170 3.82 -9.39 6.37
N ALA A 171 4.82 -10.28 6.45
CA ALA A 171 5.51 -10.57 7.71
C ALA A 171 6.21 -9.33 8.28
N LEU A 172 6.90 -8.54 7.44
CA LEU A 172 7.54 -7.30 7.84
C LEU A 172 6.54 -6.25 8.31
N CYS A 173 5.41 -6.07 7.63
CA CYS A 173 4.34 -5.18 8.08
C CYS A 173 3.82 -5.58 9.46
N ASN A 174 3.62 -6.88 9.70
CA ASN A 174 3.16 -7.39 10.99
C ASN A 174 4.18 -7.16 12.09
N GLU A 175 5.44 -7.42 11.79
CA GLU A 175 6.54 -7.26 12.74
C GLU A 175 6.66 -5.82 13.23
N VAL A 176 6.64 -4.85 12.33
CA VAL A 176 6.70 -3.43 12.69
C VAL A 176 5.46 -3.02 13.47
N TYR A 177 4.28 -3.44 13.02
CA TYR A 177 3.03 -3.16 13.72
C TYR A 177 3.02 -3.68 15.16
N SER A 178 3.56 -4.89 15.38
CA SER A 178 3.54 -5.53 16.71
C SER A 178 4.51 -4.88 17.72
N LYS A 179 5.60 -4.30 17.22
CA LYS A 179 6.68 -3.80 18.09
C LYS A 179 6.65 -2.30 18.36
N CYS A 180 5.91 -1.54 17.57
CA CYS A 180 6.15 -0.11 17.57
C CYS A 180 4.92 0.74 17.33
N ASN A 181 4.43 1.37 18.40
CA ASN A 181 3.53 2.52 18.27
C ASN A 181 4.22 3.76 17.64
N ASP A 182 5.56 3.76 17.53
CA ASP A 182 6.34 4.93 17.11
C ASP A 182 6.73 4.92 15.62
N TYR A 183 6.41 3.84 14.88
CA TYR A 183 6.79 3.69 13.47
C TYR A 183 5.62 3.85 12.49
N TYR A 184 4.60 4.60 12.87
CA TYR A 184 3.52 4.94 11.93
C TYR A 184 4.05 5.74 10.75
N GLY A 185 3.69 5.31 9.53
CA GLY A 185 4.24 5.84 8.29
C GLY A 185 5.60 5.26 7.88
N ALA A 186 6.12 4.29 8.65
CA ALA A 186 7.38 3.65 8.31
C ALA A 186 7.25 2.80 7.03
N THR A 187 8.28 2.89 6.20
CA THR A 187 8.45 2.11 4.98
C THR A 187 9.65 1.20 5.16
N LEU A 188 9.42 -0.11 5.07
CA LEU A 188 10.48 -1.11 5.08
C LEU A 188 10.72 -1.63 3.67
N ILE A 189 11.97 -1.85 3.35
CA ILE A 189 12.37 -2.58 2.15
C ILE A 189 13.31 -3.70 2.52
N THR A 190 13.17 -4.85 1.86
CA THR A 190 14.12 -5.95 2.02
C THR A 190 15.44 -5.63 1.33
N GLU A 191 16.47 -6.44 1.63
CA GLU A 191 17.75 -6.34 0.93
C GLU A 191 17.58 -6.55 -0.58
N SER A 192 16.66 -7.42 -1.01
CA SER A 192 16.37 -7.67 -2.43
C SER A 192 15.83 -6.43 -3.15
N ILE A 193 15.01 -5.61 -2.51
CA ILE A 193 14.62 -4.29 -3.04
C ILE A 193 15.83 -3.36 -3.07
N LYS A 194 16.52 -3.21 -1.93
CA LYS A 194 17.59 -2.22 -1.76
C LYS A 194 18.73 -2.36 -2.78
N ILE A 195 19.18 -3.58 -3.04
CA ILE A 195 20.27 -3.83 -4.00
C ILE A 195 19.86 -3.61 -5.47
N ASN A 196 18.56 -3.56 -5.73
CA ASN A 196 18.00 -3.32 -7.06
C ASN A 196 17.48 -1.89 -7.25
N LEU A 197 17.54 -1.03 -6.24
CA LEU A 197 17.29 0.40 -6.38
C LEU A 197 18.50 1.12 -6.99
N LYS A 198 18.27 2.25 -7.65
CA LYS A 198 19.35 3.18 -7.97
C LYS A 198 20.04 3.64 -6.70
N GLU A 199 21.36 3.90 -6.82
CA GLU A 199 22.22 4.29 -5.69
C GLU A 199 21.67 5.49 -4.92
N GLU A 200 21.11 6.48 -5.62
CA GLU A 200 20.49 7.66 -5.02
C GLU A 200 19.34 7.30 -4.07
N PHE A 201 18.49 6.31 -4.40
CA PHE A 201 17.39 5.87 -3.55
C PHE A 201 17.85 4.88 -2.49
N ALA A 202 18.72 3.93 -2.85
CA ALA A 202 19.27 2.97 -1.90
C ALA A 202 20.03 3.66 -0.75
N SER A 203 20.64 4.81 -1.03
CA SER A 203 21.38 5.60 -0.05
C SER A 203 20.51 6.22 1.06
N PHE A 204 19.20 6.31 0.90
CA PHE A 204 18.32 6.80 1.94
C PHE A 204 17.99 5.75 3.01
N PHE A 205 18.09 4.46 2.66
CA PHE A 205 17.77 3.36 3.57
C PHE A 205 19.02 2.95 4.37
N HIS A 206 19.33 3.70 5.43
CA HIS A 206 20.53 3.47 6.25
C HIS A 206 20.27 2.57 7.44
N ALA A 207 19.10 2.74 8.08
CA ALA A 207 18.77 2.02 9.29
C ALA A 207 18.38 0.60 8.95
N GLU A 208 19.19 -0.38 9.34
CA GLU A 208 18.86 -1.78 9.27
C GLU A 208 17.79 -2.10 10.34
N TRP A 209 16.72 -2.74 9.90
CA TRP A 209 15.72 -3.30 10.79
C TRP A 209 16.05 -4.77 11.03
N SER A 210 16.17 -5.15 12.29
CA SER A 210 16.39 -6.53 12.68
C SER A 210 15.45 -6.91 13.82
N SER A 211 14.89 -8.09 13.74
CA SER A 211 14.06 -8.67 14.79
C SER A 211 14.35 -10.16 14.91
N THR A 212 14.32 -10.67 16.13
CA THR A 212 14.44 -12.11 16.40
C THR A 212 13.28 -12.91 15.86
N ASP A 213 12.10 -12.30 15.77
CA ASP A 213 10.87 -12.97 15.34
C ASP A 213 10.66 -12.90 13.82
N CYS A 214 11.37 -11.98 13.13
CA CYS A 214 11.35 -11.85 11.69
C CYS A 214 12.79 -11.75 11.15
N PRO A 215 13.39 -12.85 10.71
CA PRO A 215 14.79 -12.90 10.28
C PRO A 215 15.03 -12.30 8.89
N ILE A 216 14.05 -11.60 8.33
CA ILE A 216 14.15 -10.97 7.01
C ILE A 216 15.00 -9.70 7.13
N LYS A 217 16.17 -9.71 6.50
CA LYS A 217 17.03 -8.53 6.44
C LYS A 217 16.33 -7.41 5.69
N SER A 218 16.10 -6.31 6.38
CA SER A 218 15.34 -5.17 5.86
C SER A 218 15.91 -3.85 6.36
N TYR A 219 15.45 -2.77 5.73
CA TYR A 219 15.87 -1.40 5.99
C TYR A 219 14.64 -0.53 6.13
N ILE A 220 14.68 0.40 7.06
CA ILE A 220 13.56 1.26 7.40
C ILE A 220 13.85 2.72 7.04
N GLU A 221 12.88 3.40 6.46
CA GLU A 221 12.89 4.84 6.20
C GLU A 221 11.44 5.36 6.13
N TYR A 222 11.26 6.67 6.26
CA TYR A 222 9.99 7.34 6.03
C TYR A 222 9.95 7.90 4.60
N VAL A 223 9.22 7.23 3.72
CA VAL A 223 9.09 7.60 2.31
C VAL A 223 7.79 8.33 2.08
N MET A 224 7.83 9.48 1.41
CA MET A 224 6.64 10.28 1.14
C MET A 224 6.75 11.06 -0.18
N ASN A 225 5.65 11.20 -0.89
CA ASN A 225 5.57 12.06 -2.05
C ASN A 225 5.73 13.54 -1.66
N LYS A 226 6.61 14.26 -2.34
CA LYS A 226 6.99 15.63 -2.00
C LYS A 226 5.84 16.63 -2.11
N VAL A 227 5.03 16.54 -3.15
CA VAL A 227 3.91 17.47 -3.39
C VAL A 227 2.84 17.27 -2.34
N MET A 228 2.44 16.04 -2.09
CA MET A 228 1.46 15.67 -1.08
C MET A 228 1.93 16.04 0.33
N HIS A 229 3.22 15.84 0.64
CA HIS A 229 3.78 16.23 1.92
C HIS A 229 3.70 17.75 2.18
N ASN A 230 3.89 18.57 1.15
CA ASN A 230 3.73 20.02 1.30
C ASN A 230 2.27 20.39 1.62
N TRP A 231 1.31 19.75 0.97
CA TRP A 231 -0.11 19.93 1.29
C TRP A 231 -0.42 19.48 2.73
N ILE A 232 0.08 18.31 3.15
CA ILE A 232 -0.11 17.77 4.51
C ILE A 232 0.41 18.78 5.54
N LYS A 233 1.62 19.33 5.34
CA LYS A 233 2.18 20.35 6.25
C LYS A 233 1.32 21.59 6.40
N GLN A 234 0.64 22.00 5.35
CA GLN A 234 -0.22 23.19 5.36
C GLN A 234 -1.57 22.92 6.04
N ASN A 235 -2.03 21.67 6.08
CA ASN A 235 -3.36 21.30 6.56
C ASN A 235 -3.35 20.48 7.85
N LYS A 236 -2.17 20.11 8.35
CA LYS A 236 -2.00 19.43 9.64
C LYS A 236 -1.91 20.52 10.73
N ALA A 237 -3.08 21.02 11.18
CA ALA A 237 -3.20 21.93 12.32
C ALA A 237 -3.43 21.14 13.60
#